data_f158570459a5dea04d2fad096db7fb0f
#
_entry.id   f158570459a5dea04d2fad096db7fb0f
#
_cell.length_a   1.000
_cell.length_b   1.000
_cell.length_c   1.000
_cell.angle_alpha   90.00
_cell.angle_beta   90.00
_cell.angle_gamma   90.00
#
_symmetry.space_group_name_H-M   'P 1'
#
loop_
_entity.id
_entity.type
_entity.pdbx_description
1 polymer ?
#
loop_
_entity_poly.entity_id
_entity_poly.type
_entity_poly.pdbx_seq_one_letter_code
_entity_poly.pdbx_strand_id
1 'polypeptide(L)'
;ELLTQNINNTFARNMTHKFSGKITLNPTKKHAFIIRPSLTIEDMYNGRDLFSRYSYIYTDAADKFIRKQRNQSDNDRFSVKATVNANYRFRFRKRRRTLSVNGQYTYNRYSALDRSWEYRWNSIDADTTAIDAADYTNIQNRDRLTQSHYGQARVTFTEPVSKRSLI
;
A
#
# COMPACT_ATOMS: atom_id res chain seq x y z
N GLU A 1 -22.55 -30.14 19.58
CA GLU A 1 -21.31 -29.47 19.10
C GLU A 1 -21.63 -28.67 17.86
N LEU A 2 -21.01 -27.47 17.70
CA LEU A 2 -21.15 -26.63 16.50
C LEU A 2 -20.11 -27.07 15.45
N LEU A 3 -20.57 -27.49 14.29
CA LEU A 3 -19.76 -27.80 13.13
C LEU A 3 -19.78 -26.61 12.16
N THR A 4 -18.60 -26.15 11.75
CA THR A 4 -18.46 -25.13 10.71
C THR A 4 -17.61 -25.69 9.57
N GLN A 5 -18.16 -25.74 8.37
CA GLN A 5 -17.45 -26.09 7.15
C GLN A 5 -17.20 -24.84 6.33
N ASN A 6 -15.95 -24.61 5.92
CA ASN A 6 -15.54 -23.41 5.18
C ASN A 6 -14.87 -23.77 3.86
N ILE A 7 -15.25 -23.07 2.81
CA ILE A 7 -14.53 -23.04 1.52
C ILE A 7 -14.08 -21.61 1.30
N ASN A 8 -12.78 -21.41 1.14
CA ASN A 8 -12.19 -20.07 0.98
C ASN A 8 -11.37 -20.02 -0.31
N ASN A 9 -11.81 -19.18 -1.23
CA ASN A 9 -11.11 -18.89 -2.46
C ASN A 9 -10.52 -17.47 -2.39
N THR A 10 -9.26 -17.33 -2.70
CA THR A 10 -8.58 -16.03 -2.72
C THR A 10 -7.89 -15.83 -4.06
N PHE A 11 -7.97 -14.61 -4.56
CA PHE A 11 -7.25 -14.17 -5.75
C PHE A 11 -6.49 -12.90 -5.41
N ALA A 12 -5.22 -12.84 -5.78
CA ALA A 12 -4.39 -11.66 -5.58
C ALA A 12 -3.60 -11.34 -6.86
N ARG A 13 -3.60 -10.07 -7.24
CA ARG A 13 -2.75 -9.52 -8.29
C ARG A 13 -2.01 -8.31 -7.72
N ASN A 14 -0.71 -8.30 -7.89
CA ASN A 14 0.12 -7.17 -7.51
C ASN A 14 1.07 -6.83 -8.65
N MET A 15 1.00 -5.58 -9.12
CA MET A 15 1.90 -5.04 -10.13
C MET A 15 2.62 -3.84 -9.55
N THR A 16 3.96 -3.85 -9.60
CA THR A 16 4.78 -2.76 -9.13
C THR A 16 5.76 -2.34 -10.21
N HIS A 17 5.69 -1.07 -10.60
CA HIS A 17 6.64 -0.43 -11.52
C HIS A 17 7.50 0.56 -10.74
N LYS A 18 8.83 0.42 -10.87
CA LYS A 18 9.79 1.32 -10.22
C LYS A 18 10.71 1.93 -11.27
N PHE A 19 10.75 3.25 -11.26
CA PHE A 19 11.64 4.05 -12.10
C PHE A 19 12.57 4.85 -11.19
N SER A 20 13.85 4.89 -11.51
CA SER A 20 14.81 5.72 -10.80
C SER A 20 15.88 6.23 -11.75
N GLY A 21 16.40 7.40 -11.43
CA GLY A 21 17.42 8.03 -12.22
C GLY A 21 18.42 8.79 -11.36
N LYS A 22 19.56 9.16 -11.95
CA LYS A 22 20.57 10.02 -11.35
C LYS A 22 21.06 11.00 -12.39
N ILE A 23 20.91 12.29 -12.09
CA ILE A 23 21.43 13.38 -12.90
C ILE A 23 22.56 14.03 -12.10
N THR A 24 23.74 14.14 -12.70
CA THR A 24 24.90 14.81 -12.09
C THR A 24 25.34 15.95 -13.00
N LEU A 25 25.35 17.16 -12.45
CA LEU A 25 25.74 18.37 -13.15
C LEU A 25 26.88 19.03 -12.38
N ASN A 26 27.98 19.29 -13.06
CA ASN A 26 29.15 19.97 -12.51
C ASN A 26 29.46 21.21 -13.38
N PRO A 27 28.66 22.30 -13.26
CA PRO A 27 28.83 23.48 -14.10
C PRO A 27 30.22 24.09 -14.01
N THR A 28 30.84 23.96 -12.84
CA THR A 28 32.21 24.39 -12.59
C THR A 28 32.91 23.43 -11.61
N LYS A 29 34.23 23.57 -11.44
CA LYS A 29 34.98 22.79 -10.43
C LYS A 29 34.55 23.07 -8.99
N LYS A 30 33.79 24.14 -8.76
CA LYS A 30 33.29 24.56 -7.44
C LYS A 30 31.86 24.10 -7.14
N HIS A 31 31.05 23.85 -8.17
CA HIS A 31 29.63 23.54 -8.05
C HIS A 31 29.34 22.11 -8.49
N ALA A 32 28.65 21.37 -7.69
CA ALA A 32 28.16 20.05 -8.03
C ALA A 32 26.70 19.90 -7.61
N PHE A 33 25.87 19.44 -8.54
CA PHE A 33 24.45 19.12 -8.32
C PHE A 33 24.24 17.64 -8.59
N ILE A 34 23.51 16.98 -7.72
CA ILE A 34 23.09 15.60 -7.91
C ILE A 34 21.59 15.54 -7.64
N ILE A 35 20.80 15.12 -8.62
CA ILE A 35 19.36 14.94 -8.50
C ILE A 35 19.06 13.45 -8.72
N ARG A 36 18.30 12.84 -7.80
CA ARG A 36 17.89 11.45 -7.86
C ARG A 36 16.36 11.38 -7.79
N PRO A 37 15.67 11.41 -8.93
CA PRO A 37 14.25 11.14 -8.98
C PRO A 37 13.99 9.65 -8.84
N SER A 38 12.88 9.29 -8.20
CA SER A 38 12.32 7.94 -8.17
C SER A 38 10.80 8.00 -8.22
N LEU A 39 10.20 7.08 -8.95
CA LEU A 39 8.76 6.91 -9.09
C LEU A 39 8.44 5.45 -8.86
N THR A 40 7.50 5.17 -7.96
CA THR A 40 6.92 3.86 -7.74
C THR A 40 5.43 3.93 -8.00
N ILE A 41 4.92 3.05 -8.83
CA ILE A 41 3.49 2.88 -9.12
C ILE A 41 3.14 1.46 -8.74
N GLU A 42 2.12 1.29 -7.89
CA GLU A 42 1.64 0.00 -7.44
C GLU A 42 0.14 -0.12 -7.72
N ASP A 43 -0.23 -1.24 -8.32
CA ASP A 43 -1.60 -1.65 -8.58
C ASP A 43 -1.79 -3.01 -7.93
N MET A 44 -2.70 -3.09 -6.96
CA MET A 44 -2.97 -4.29 -6.17
C MET A 44 -4.46 -4.58 -6.17
N TYR A 45 -4.80 -5.80 -6.52
CA TYR A 45 -6.15 -6.33 -6.41
C TYR A 45 -6.14 -7.58 -5.53
N ASN A 46 -7.02 -7.64 -4.54
CA ASN A 46 -7.26 -8.81 -3.72
C ASN A 46 -8.76 -9.11 -3.69
N GLY A 47 -9.12 -10.28 -4.14
CA GLY A 47 -10.47 -10.81 -4.05
C GLY A 47 -10.53 -12.02 -3.11
N ARG A 48 -11.61 -12.12 -2.35
CA ARG A 48 -11.89 -13.26 -1.47
C ARG A 48 -13.34 -13.66 -1.59
N ASP A 49 -13.59 -14.96 -1.68
CA ASP A 49 -14.90 -15.58 -1.60
C ASP A 49 -14.87 -16.68 -0.54
N LEU A 50 -15.52 -16.44 0.57
CA LEU A 50 -15.63 -17.36 1.69
C LEU A 50 -17.07 -17.87 1.80
N PHE A 51 -17.24 -19.17 1.57
CA PHE A 51 -18.48 -19.87 1.84
C PHE A 51 -18.38 -20.63 3.16
N SER A 52 -19.39 -20.51 4.02
CA SER A 52 -19.47 -21.16 5.33
C SER A 52 -20.81 -21.83 5.50
N ARG A 53 -20.81 -23.07 5.97
CA ARG A 53 -21.98 -23.82 6.40
C ARG A 53 -21.88 -24.07 7.89
N TYR A 54 -22.94 -23.76 8.63
CA TYR A 54 -23.05 -23.95 10.07
C TYR A 54 -24.10 -25.01 10.36
N SER A 55 -23.77 -25.98 11.23
CA SER A 55 -24.66 -27.08 11.66
C SER A 55 -24.41 -27.41 13.12
N TYR A 56 -25.42 -27.88 13.84
CA TYR A 56 -25.23 -28.54 15.15
C TYR A 56 -25.14 -30.05 14.95
N ILE A 57 -24.14 -30.69 15.55
CA ILE A 57 -24.01 -32.10 15.65
C ILE A 57 -24.64 -32.55 16.98
N TYR A 58 -25.65 -33.42 16.92
CA TYR A 58 -26.24 -34.10 18.08
C TYR A 58 -25.80 -35.57 18.07
N THR A 59 -25.54 -36.12 19.25
CA THR A 59 -25.02 -37.49 19.42
C THR A 59 -25.95 -38.59 18.89
N ASP A 60 -27.26 -38.34 18.80
CA ASP A 60 -28.28 -39.32 18.44
C ASP A 60 -29.20 -38.87 17.27
N ALA A 61 -28.88 -37.84 16.57
CA ALA A 61 -29.71 -37.32 15.47
C ALA A 61 -28.86 -36.77 14.33
N ALA A 62 -29.46 -36.67 13.14
CA ALA A 62 -28.85 -36.04 12.01
C ALA A 62 -28.47 -34.58 12.34
N ASP A 63 -27.39 -34.11 11.75
CA ASP A 63 -26.90 -32.72 11.90
C ASP A 63 -28.03 -31.72 11.72
N LYS A 64 -28.25 -30.88 12.72
CA LYS A 64 -29.22 -29.80 12.60
C LYS A 64 -28.59 -28.64 11.87
N PHE A 65 -29.01 -28.41 10.63
CA PHE A 65 -28.62 -27.24 9.85
C PHE A 65 -29.03 -25.95 10.55
N ILE A 66 -28.16 -24.93 10.52
CA ILE A 66 -28.44 -23.59 11.03
C ILE A 66 -28.55 -22.59 9.89
N ARG A 67 -27.47 -22.46 9.12
CA ARG A 67 -27.40 -21.48 8.02
C ARG A 67 -26.24 -21.75 7.06
N LYS A 68 -26.34 -21.25 5.84
CA LYS A 68 -25.25 -21.03 4.92
C LYS A 68 -24.91 -19.53 4.89
N GLN A 69 -23.65 -19.18 4.68
CA GLN A 69 -23.21 -17.80 4.58
C GLN A 69 -22.13 -17.71 3.51
N ARG A 70 -22.21 -16.68 2.68
CA ARG A 70 -21.18 -16.34 1.70
C ARG A 70 -20.72 -14.91 1.94
N ASN A 71 -19.44 -14.76 2.14
CA ASN A 71 -18.79 -13.46 2.27
C ASN A 71 -17.84 -13.27 1.10
N GLN A 72 -18.12 -12.25 0.30
CA GLN A 72 -17.27 -11.83 -0.79
C GLN A 72 -16.62 -10.50 -0.44
N SER A 73 -15.39 -10.31 -0.79
CA SER A 73 -14.73 -9.02 -0.64
C SER A 73 -13.74 -8.79 -1.75
N ASP A 74 -13.76 -7.57 -2.27
CA ASP A 74 -12.80 -7.06 -3.24
C ASP A 74 -12.09 -5.86 -2.64
N ASN A 75 -10.79 -5.81 -2.81
CA ASN A 75 -9.97 -4.70 -2.43
C ASN A 75 -9.11 -4.30 -3.63
N ASP A 76 -9.38 -3.14 -4.18
CA ASP A 76 -8.68 -2.55 -5.30
C ASP A 76 -7.87 -1.35 -4.80
N ARG A 77 -6.56 -1.37 -4.99
CA ARG A 77 -5.63 -0.37 -4.47
C ARG A 77 -4.71 0.12 -5.57
N PHE A 78 -4.60 1.42 -5.66
CA PHE A 78 -3.64 2.08 -6.54
C PHE A 78 -2.81 3.08 -5.75
N SER A 79 -1.50 3.00 -5.87
CA SER A 79 -0.61 3.95 -5.22
C SER A 79 0.46 4.50 -6.17
N VAL A 80 0.76 5.78 -5.98
CA VAL A 80 1.85 6.47 -6.67
C VAL A 80 2.71 7.16 -5.63
N LYS A 81 4.01 6.83 -5.62
CA LYS A 81 5.01 7.49 -4.79
C LYS A 81 6.09 8.09 -5.67
N ALA A 82 6.20 9.40 -5.66
CA ALA A 82 7.26 10.14 -6.34
C ALA A 82 8.18 10.77 -5.30
N THR A 83 9.50 10.52 -5.41
CA THR A 83 10.51 11.10 -4.54
C THR A 83 11.60 11.74 -5.36
N VAL A 84 11.99 12.95 -4.98
CA VAL A 84 13.15 13.64 -5.57
C VAL A 84 14.11 13.99 -4.44
N ASN A 85 15.34 13.48 -4.55
CA ASN A 85 16.44 13.86 -3.69
C ASN A 85 17.40 14.76 -4.47
N ALA A 86 17.63 15.97 -3.97
CA ALA A 86 18.55 16.94 -4.56
C ALA A 86 19.70 17.21 -3.60
N ASN A 87 20.90 17.17 -4.10
CA ASN A 87 22.10 17.52 -3.37
C ASN A 87 22.85 18.58 -4.15
N TYR A 88 23.10 19.69 -3.51
CA TYR A 88 23.96 20.74 -4.03
C TYR A 88 25.19 20.86 -3.15
N ARG A 89 26.36 20.94 -3.75
CA ARG A 89 27.65 21.11 -3.06
C ARG A 89 28.41 22.26 -3.69
N PHE A 90 28.81 23.20 -2.84
CA PHE A 90 29.69 24.32 -3.19
C PHE A 90 31.03 24.21 -2.48
N ARG A 91 32.13 24.30 -3.25
CA ARG A 91 33.50 24.32 -2.75
C ARG A 91 34.04 25.74 -2.77
N PHE A 92 34.41 26.28 -1.62
CA PHE A 92 35.01 27.59 -1.51
C PHE A 92 36.47 27.58 -1.99
N ARG A 93 37.02 28.77 -2.18
CA ARG A 93 38.46 28.95 -2.54
C ARG A 93 39.36 28.42 -1.44
N LYS A 94 39.01 28.59 -0.16
CA LYS A 94 39.72 28.02 0.98
C LYS A 94 39.61 26.47 0.93
N ARG A 95 40.75 25.82 0.98
CA ARG A 95 40.83 24.36 0.90
C ARG A 95 40.00 23.71 2.02
N ARG A 96 39.22 22.69 1.68
CA ARG A 96 38.35 21.92 2.59
C ARG A 96 37.09 22.67 3.11
N ARG A 97 36.90 23.95 2.78
CA ARG A 97 35.67 24.65 3.11
C ARG A 97 34.59 24.29 2.08
N THR A 98 33.47 23.75 2.57
CA THR A 98 32.35 23.35 1.70
C THR A 98 31.01 23.74 2.31
N LEU A 99 30.06 24.07 1.45
CA LEU A 99 28.63 24.19 1.76
C LEU A 99 27.90 23.08 1.01
N SER A 100 27.10 22.31 1.73
CA SER A 100 26.24 21.31 1.12
C SER A 100 24.80 21.56 1.52
N VAL A 101 23.90 21.51 0.53
CA VAL A 101 22.45 21.61 0.72
C VAL A 101 21.84 20.31 0.20
N ASN A 102 21.16 19.57 1.08
CA ASN A 102 20.43 18.37 0.73
C ASN A 102 18.95 18.66 0.87
N GLY A 103 18.16 18.35 -0.14
CA GLY A 103 16.73 18.44 -0.14
C GLY A 103 16.10 17.12 -0.53
N GLN A 104 14.99 16.79 0.08
CA GLN A 104 14.14 15.67 -0.31
C GLN A 104 12.69 16.15 -0.36
N TYR A 105 12.01 15.76 -1.41
CA TYR A 105 10.57 15.92 -1.53
C TYR A 105 9.96 14.58 -1.91
N THR A 106 8.87 14.22 -1.23
CA THR A 106 8.11 13.00 -1.49
C THR A 106 6.63 13.35 -1.62
N TYR A 107 6.04 12.91 -2.71
CA TYR A 107 4.61 12.91 -2.95
C TYR A 107 4.10 11.48 -2.90
N ASN A 108 3.03 11.24 -2.13
CA ASN A 108 2.31 9.98 -2.13
C ASN A 108 0.84 10.22 -2.44
N ARG A 109 0.30 9.42 -3.34
CA ARG A 109 -1.14 9.30 -3.58
C ARG A 109 -1.51 7.83 -3.43
N TYR A 110 -2.52 7.57 -2.64
CA TYR A 110 -3.07 6.25 -2.38
C TYR A 110 -4.57 6.31 -2.56
N SER A 111 -5.12 5.45 -3.40
CA SER A 111 -6.55 5.22 -3.51
C SER A 111 -6.85 3.74 -3.25
N ALA A 112 -7.93 3.48 -2.53
CA ALA A 112 -8.42 2.13 -2.28
C ALA A 112 -9.93 2.11 -2.37
N LEU A 113 -10.46 1.09 -3.05
CA LEU A 113 -11.86 0.77 -3.10
C LEU A 113 -12.04 -0.61 -2.47
N ASP A 114 -12.62 -0.62 -1.28
CA ASP A 114 -12.98 -1.84 -0.56
C ASP A 114 -14.48 -2.10 -0.75
N ARG A 115 -14.81 -3.25 -1.30
CA ARG A 115 -16.19 -3.71 -1.46
C ARG A 115 -16.36 -5.01 -0.72
N SER A 116 -17.47 -5.16 -0.02
CA SER A 116 -17.81 -6.40 0.66
C SER A 116 -19.30 -6.70 0.54
N TRP A 117 -19.60 -7.97 0.36
CA TRP A 117 -20.93 -8.51 0.26
C TRP A 117 -21.05 -9.68 1.23
N GLU A 118 -22.11 -9.68 2.02
CA GLU A 118 -22.46 -10.77 2.90
C GLU A 118 -23.88 -11.25 2.54
N TYR A 119 -24.00 -12.55 2.29
CA TYR A 119 -25.24 -13.23 1.99
C TYR A 119 -25.47 -14.34 2.99
N ARG A 120 -26.70 -14.51 3.45
CA ARG A 120 -27.08 -15.59 4.38
C ARG A 120 -28.34 -16.26 3.91
N TRP A 121 -28.39 -17.59 4.06
CA TRP A 121 -29.52 -18.44 3.75
C TRP A 121 -29.81 -19.33 4.96
N ASN A 122 -31.07 -19.37 5.39
CA ASN A 122 -31.51 -20.16 6.55
C ASN A 122 -32.11 -21.50 6.13
N SER A 123 -32.26 -21.79 4.83
CA SER A 123 -32.71 -23.06 4.29
C SER A 123 -31.55 -23.96 3.89
N ILE A 124 -31.65 -25.27 4.20
CA ILE A 124 -30.67 -26.28 3.80
C ILE A 124 -30.63 -26.47 2.27
N ASP A 125 -31.78 -26.34 1.62
CA ASP A 125 -31.94 -26.54 0.17
C ASP A 125 -31.69 -25.25 -0.63
N ALA A 126 -31.37 -24.13 0.06
CA ALA A 126 -31.14 -22.88 -0.62
C ALA A 126 -29.97 -22.97 -1.61
N ASP A 127 -30.22 -22.53 -2.84
CA ASP A 127 -29.18 -22.35 -3.85
C ASP A 127 -28.36 -21.11 -3.53
N THR A 128 -27.13 -21.31 -3.13
CA THR A 128 -26.20 -20.22 -2.76
C THR A 128 -25.58 -19.52 -3.96
N THR A 129 -25.89 -19.93 -5.17
CA THR A 129 -25.57 -19.20 -6.41
C THR A 129 -26.65 -18.17 -6.72
N ALA A 130 -27.87 -18.39 -6.26
CA ALA A 130 -29.00 -17.46 -6.37
C ALA A 130 -28.89 -16.39 -5.26
N ILE A 131 -28.12 -15.35 -5.49
CA ILE A 131 -27.87 -14.25 -4.54
C ILE A 131 -29.16 -13.52 -4.18
N ASP A 132 -30.07 -13.37 -5.16
CA ASP A 132 -31.36 -12.69 -4.98
C ASP A 132 -32.33 -13.45 -4.06
N ALA A 133 -32.05 -14.75 -3.83
CA ALA A 133 -32.82 -15.59 -2.91
C ALA A 133 -32.21 -15.66 -1.51
N ALA A 134 -31.22 -14.82 -1.18
CA ALA A 134 -30.66 -14.75 0.16
C ALA A 134 -31.65 -14.13 1.14
N ASP A 135 -31.80 -14.75 2.32
CA ASP A 135 -32.66 -14.22 3.41
C ASP A 135 -32.10 -12.93 4.03
N TYR A 136 -30.80 -12.72 3.88
CA TYR A 136 -30.12 -11.52 4.34
C TYR A 136 -29.00 -11.13 3.38
N THR A 137 -28.93 -9.85 3.07
CA THR A 137 -27.87 -9.27 2.23
C THR A 137 -27.35 -8.00 2.88
N ASN A 138 -26.03 -7.88 2.99
CA ASN A 138 -25.34 -6.68 3.42
C ASN A 138 -24.25 -6.33 2.41
N ILE A 139 -24.31 -5.11 1.88
CA ILE A 139 -23.36 -4.61 0.89
C ILE A 139 -22.69 -3.38 1.46
N GLN A 140 -21.38 -3.36 1.49
CA GLN A 140 -20.58 -2.23 1.95
C GLN A 140 -19.56 -1.85 0.91
N ASN A 141 -19.51 -0.55 0.60
CA ASN A 141 -18.51 0.05 -0.25
C ASN A 141 -17.77 1.13 0.56
N ARG A 142 -16.45 1.07 0.54
CA ARG A 142 -15.59 2.08 1.16
C ARG A 142 -14.61 2.60 0.13
N ASP A 143 -14.71 3.87 -0.17
CA ASP A 143 -13.74 4.59 -1.00
C ASP A 143 -12.80 5.39 -0.08
N ARG A 144 -11.50 5.31 -0.36
CA ARG A 144 -10.46 5.99 0.38
C ARG A 144 -9.47 6.63 -0.57
N LEU A 145 -9.29 7.93 -0.43
CA LEU A 145 -8.24 8.67 -1.12
C LEU A 145 -7.36 9.36 -0.08
N THR A 146 -6.07 9.10 -0.14
CA THR A 146 -5.08 9.75 0.71
C THR A 146 -4.01 10.38 -0.17
N GLN A 147 -3.71 11.67 0.09
CA GLN A 147 -2.62 12.39 -0.54
C GLN A 147 -1.73 12.97 0.55
N SER A 148 -0.43 12.84 0.40
CA SER A 148 0.53 13.39 1.35
C SER A 148 1.75 13.96 0.64
N HIS A 149 2.25 15.03 1.20
CA HIS A 149 3.45 15.74 0.77
C HIS A 149 4.42 15.79 1.94
N TYR A 150 5.64 15.41 1.70
CA TYR A 150 6.70 15.49 2.68
C TYR A 150 7.91 16.18 2.08
N GLY A 151 8.43 17.18 2.77
CA GLY A 151 9.61 17.91 2.37
C GLY A 151 10.60 18.04 3.53
N GLN A 152 11.88 17.85 3.27
CA GLN A 152 12.94 18.14 4.20
C GLN A 152 14.12 18.77 3.50
N ALA A 153 14.83 19.64 4.21
CA ALA A 153 16.06 20.25 3.75
C ALA A 153 17.11 20.26 4.88
N ARG A 154 18.36 20.02 4.51
CA ARG A 154 19.50 20.06 5.43
C ARG A 154 20.62 20.86 4.80
N VAL A 155 21.13 21.84 5.54
CA VAL A 155 22.29 22.64 5.16
C VAL A 155 23.47 22.22 6.04
N THR A 156 24.60 21.94 5.44
CA THR A 156 25.83 21.56 6.14
C THR A 156 26.96 22.45 5.66
N PHE A 157 27.59 23.15 6.58
CA PHE A 157 28.77 23.97 6.33
C PHE A 157 29.97 23.34 7.01
N THR A 158 31.05 23.16 6.27
CA THR A 158 32.30 22.60 6.79
C THR A 158 33.36 23.66 6.75
N GLU A 159 33.92 24.03 7.90
CA GLU A 159 35.02 24.98 8.05
C GLU A 159 36.26 24.25 8.61
N PRO A 160 37.38 24.24 7.92
CA PRO A 160 38.60 23.69 8.48
C PRO A 160 39.20 24.65 9.53
N VAL A 161 39.26 24.22 10.79
CA VAL A 161 39.78 25.00 11.91
C VAL A 161 41.32 24.94 11.93
N SER A 162 41.89 23.82 11.48
CA SER A 162 43.37 23.65 11.35
C SER A 162 43.69 22.84 10.10
N LYS A 163 44.98 22.74 9.75
CA LYS A 163 45.45 21.87 8.66
C LYS A 163 45.16 20.38 8.89
N ARG A 164 44.87 19.98 10.14
CA ARG A 164 44.70 18.57 10.55
C ARG A 164 43.30 18.24 11.09
N SER A 165 42.48 19.22 11.47
CA SER A 165 41.12 19.00 12.00
C SER A 165 40.05 19.58 11.13
N LEU A 166 38.93 18.86 11.05
CA LEU A 166 37.67 19.27 10.45
C LEU A 166 36.64 19.30 11.58
N ILE A 167 35.82 20.32 11.63
CA ILE A 167 34.60 20.38 12.44
C ILE A 167 33.42 20.17 11.52
#